data_81024505ffeed17a2a1073fb8b5d790d
#
_entry.id   81024505ffeed17a2a1073fb8b5d790d
#
_cell.length_a   1.000
_cell.length_b   1.000
_cell.length_c   1.000
_cell.angle_alpha   90.00
_cell.angle_beta   90.00
_cell.angle_gamma   90.00
#
_symmetry.space_group_name_H-M   'P 1'
#
loop_
_entity.id
_entity.type
_entity.pdbx_description
1 polymer ?
#
loop_
_entity_poly.entity_id
_entity_poly.type
_entity_poly.pdbx_seq_one_letter_code
_entity_poly.pdbx_strand_id
1 'polypeptide(L)'
;MPKDRTRELFIAPGVMMVIERSSSHPIEYAIVLLVERNGTWHTVRAFDNVHDPQEHHEHRYDGAEKQPPIVTHGAVNDAMYAAEAKIRGGWSDIVRSWENAR
;
A
#
# COMPACT_ATOMS: atom_id res chain seq x y z
N MET A 1 -11.21 -2.78 -14.29
CA MET A 1 -10.07 -2.52 -15.19
C MET A 1 -8.83 -3.20 -14.64
N PRO A 2 -8.06 -3.90 -15.48
CA PRO A 2 -6.81 -4.49 -15.00
C PRO A 2 -5.78 -3.43 -14.70
N LYS A 3 -4.97 -3.67 -13.68
CA LYS A 3 -3.84 -2.83 -13.36
C LYS A 3 -2.67 -3.30 -14.20
N ASP A 4 -2.46 -2.62 -15.32
CA ASP A 4 -1.51 -3.03 -16.36
C ASP A 4 -0.14 -2.35 -16.26
N ARG A 5 0.06 -1.49 -15.23
CA ARG A 5 1.35 -0.86 -14.96
C ARG A 5 1.79 -1.17 -13.54
N THR A 6 3.02 -1.64 -13.41
CA THR A 6 3.59 -2.04 -12.12
C THR A 6 4.98 -1.44 -11.96
N ARG A 7 5.25 -0.88 -10.77
CA ARG A 7 6.58 -0.42 -10.37
C ARG A 7 6.92 -1.05 -9.03
N GLU A 8 8.14 -1.59 -8.95
CA GLU A 8 8.68 -2.14 -7.72
C GLU A 8 9.88 -1.30 -7.28
N LEU A 9 9.83 -0.77 -6.07
CA LEU A 9 10.84 0.14 -5.55
C LEU A 9 11.36 -0.39 -4.22
N PHE A 10 12.64 -0.76 -4.19
CA PHE A 10 13.30 -1.13 -2.95
C PHE A 10 13.59 0.14 -2.15
N ILE A 11 13.00 0.22 -0.95
CA ILE A 11 13.19 1.37 -0.04
C ILE A 11 14.41 1.14 0.84
N ALA A 12 14.61 -0.11 1.25
CA ALA A 12 15.71 -0.55 2.10
C ALA A 12 15.89 -2.05 1.86
N PRO A 13 16.99 -2.67 2.31
CA PRO A 13 17.13 -4.12 2.21
C PRO A 13 15.95 -4.82 2.85
N GLY A 14 15.28 -5.70 2.07
CA GLY A 14 14.11 -6.44 2.54
C GLY A 14 12.85 -5.60 2.72
N VAL A 15 12.81 -4.39 2.13
CA VAL A 15 11.63 -3.51 2.21
C VAL A 15 11.32 -2.98 0.82
N MET A 16 10.11 -3.23 0.33
CA MET A 16 9.73 -2.90 -1.03
C MET A 16 8.35 -2.24 -1.08
N MET A 17 8.22 -1.21 -1.91
CA MET A 17 6.93 -0.62 -2.23
C MET A 17 6.57 -1.03 -3.65
N VAL A 18 5.36 -1.59 -3.83
CA VAL A 18 4.84 -1.97 -5.14
C VAL A 18 3.68 -1.05 -5.48
N ILE A 19 3.75 -0.42 -6.65
CA ILE A 19 2.70 0.45 -7.17
C ILE A 19 2.13 -0.21 -8.42
N GLU A 20 0.85 -0.54 -8.36
CA GLU A 20 0.11 -1.08 -9.52
C GLU A 20 -1.00 -0.12 -9.87
N ARG A 21 -1.20 0.14 -11.15
CA ARG A 21 -2.28 1.01 -11.59
C ARG A 21 -2.75 0.65 -13.00
N SER A 22 -3.98 1.03 -13.31
CA SER A 22 -4.46 0.97 -14.69
C SER A 22 -3.92 2.16 -15.49
N SER A 23 -3.75 1.99 -16.79
CA SER A 23 -3.33 3.06 -17.69
C SER A 23 -4.50 3.88 -18.22
N SER A 24 -5.73 3.38 -18.10
CA SER A 24 -6.94 4.04 -18.61
C SER A 24 -7.84 4.49 -17.47
N HIS A 25 -8.66 5.51 -17.73
CA HIS A 25 -9.61 6.03 -16.77
C HIS A 25 -10.89 5.20 -16.72
N PRO A 26 -11.52 5.10 -15.55
CA PRO A 26 -11.07 5.64 -14.28
C PRO A 26 -9.87 4.87 -13.76
N ILE A 27 -8.91 5.57 -13.16
CA ILE A 27 -7.69 4.95 -12.65
C ILE A 27 -8.01 4.09 -11.44
N GLU A 28 -7.60 2.82 -11.52
CA GLU A 28 -7.64 1.86 -10.41
C GLU A 28 -6.22 1.59 -9.98
N TYR A 29 -5.94 1.59 -8.67
CA TYR A 29 -4.59 1.42 -8.18
C TYR A 29 -4.54 0.56 -6.92
N ALA A 30 -3.35 0.02 -6.66
CA ALA A 30 -2.96 -0.56 -5.38
C ALA A 30 -1.51 -0.17 -5.10
N ILE A 31 -1.24 0.32 -3.91
CA ILE A 31 0.11 0.67 -3.45
C ILE A 31 0.35 -0.12 -2.17
N VAL A 32 1.39 -0.95 -2.17
CA VAL A 32 1.61 -1.95 -1.12
C VAL A 32 3.02 -1.83 -0.56
N LEU A 33 3.14 -1.83 0.76
CA LEU A 33 4.41 -1.95 1.45
C LEU A 33 4.62 -3.39 1.86
N LEU A 34 5.72 -3.97 1.40
CA LEU A 34 6.10 -5.37 1.66
C LEU A 34 7.41 -5.41 2.43
N VAL A 35 7.52 -6.37 3.33
CA VAL A 35 8.75 -6.62 4.06
C VAL A 35 9.09 -8.10 4.01
N GLU A 36 10.39 -8.41 3.82
CA GLU A 36 10.87 -9.78 3.82
C GLU A 36 11.32 -10.19 5.21
N ARG A 37 10.84 -11.37 5.65
CA ARG A 37 11.27 -11.99 6.90
C ARG A 37 11.41 -13.50 6.66
N ASN A 38 12.61 -14.01 6.89
CA ASN A 38 12.91 -15.44 6.73
C ASN A 38 12.59 -15.95 5.33
N GLY A 39 12.90 -15.15 4.31
CA GLY A 39 12.69 -15.50 2.90
C GLY A 39 11.26 -15.34 2.41
N THR A 40 10.34 -14.85 3.23
CA THR A 40 8.94 -14.65 2.86
C THR A 40 8.58 -13.16 2.88
N TRP A 41 7.92 -12.69 1.83
CA TRP A 41 7.42 -11.33 1.74
C TRP A 41 6.04 -11.22 2.38
N HIS A 42 5.88 -10.23 3.24
CA HIS A 42 4.63 -9.98 3.96
C HIS A 42 4.09 -8.59 3.61
N THR A 43 2.78 -8.50 3.39
CA THR A 43 2.12 -7.21 3.24
C THR A 43 1.96 -6.56 4.61
N VAL A 44 2.47 -5.34 4.74
CA VAL A 44 2.46 -4.60 6.00
C VAL A 44 1.44 -3.47 5.96
N ARG A 45 1.26 -2.86 4.79
CA ARG A 45 0.30 -1.79 4.55
C ARG A 45 -0.12 -1.82 3.09
N ALA A 46 -1.38 -1.53 2.80
CA ALA A 46 -1.86 -1.48 1.43
C ALA A 46 -2.87 -0.33 1.26
N PHE A 47 -2.81 0.32 0.12
CA PHE A 47 -3.72 1.42 -0.25
C PHE A 47 -4.32 1.07 -1.61
N ASP A 48 -5.63 1.20 -1.75
CA ASP A 48 -6.30 0.92 -3.02
C ASP A 48 -7.62 1.70 -3.17
N ASN A 49 -8.20 1.65 -4.37
CA ASN A 49 -9.51 2.22 -4.66
C ASN A 49 -10.40 1.23 -5.41
N VAL A 50 -10.30 -0.06 -5.09
CA VAL A 50 -10.96 -1.12 -5.90
C VAL A 50 -12.49 -1.08 -5.86
N HIS A 51 -13.10 -0.48 -4.83
CA HIS A 51 -14.56 -0.43 -4.71
C HIS A 51 -15.17 0.72 -5.48
N ASP A 52 -14.50 1.86 -5.53
CA ASP A 52 -14.96 3.06 -6.23
C ASP A 52 -13.74 3.92 -6.54
N PRO A 53 -13.63 4.50 -7.75
CA PRO A 53 -12.43 5.27 -8.13
C PRO A 53 -12.08 6.41 -7.19
N GLN A 54 -13.06 7.01 -6.51
CA GLN A 54 -12.84 8.11 -5.59
C GLN A 54 -12.92 7.73 -4.13
N GLU A 55 -13.09 6.44 -3.84
CA GLU A 55 -13.09 5.92 -2.48
C GLU A 55 -11.81 5.14 -2.22
N HIS A 56 -10.99 5.63 -1.30
CA HIS A 56 -9.65 5.12 -1.06
C HIS A 56 -9.60 4.39 0.27
N HIS A 57 -9.04 3.19 0.25
CA HIS A 57 -8.92 2.31 1.41
C HIS A 57 -7.47 2.17 1.82
N GLU A 58 -7.20 2.36 3.09
CA GLU A 58 -5.90 2.04 3.68
C GLU A 58 -6.07 0.82 4.57
N HIS A 59 -5.42 -0.28 4.19
CA HIS A 59 -5.46 -1.55 4.90
C HIS A 59 -4.22 -1.69 5.78
N ARG A 60 -4.44 -1.87 7.08
CA ARG A 60 -3.37 -2.04 8.06
C ARG A 60 -3.34 -3.49 8.52
N TYR A 61 -2.14 -4.01 8.74
CA TYR A 61 -1.93 -5.38 9.20
C TYR A 61 -1.12 -5.34 10.49
N ASP A 62 -1.62 -6.05 11.52
CA ASP A 62 -0.91 -6.24 12.79
C ASP A 62 -0.50 -7.70 12.81
N GLY A 63 0.77 -7.96 12.41
CA GLY A 63 1.20 -9.32 12.14
C GLY A 63 0.39 -9.90 10.98
N ALA A 64 -0.26 -11.03 11.19
CA ALA A 64 -1.08 -11.67 10.17
C ALA A 64 -2.52 -11.15 10.14
N GLU A 65 -2.92 -10.32 11.11
CA GLU A 65 -4.30 -9.89 11.25
C GLU A 65 -4.54 -8.57 10.52
N LYS A 66 -5.55 -8.57 9.64
CA LYS A 66 -5.95 -7.39 8.88
C LYS A 66 -6.93 -6.56 9.71
N GLN A 67 -6.60 -5.30 9.92
CA GLN A 67 -7.46 -4.36 10.66
C GLN A 67 -8.55 -3.79 9.75
N PRO A 68 -9.65 -3.25 10.32
CA PRO A 68 -10.66 -2.56 9.51
C PRO A 68 -10.01 -1.43 8.70
N PRO A 69 -10.43 -1.23 7.44
CA PRO A 69 -9.81 -0.21 6.60
C PRO A 69 -10.14 1.21 7.06
N ILE A 70 -9.20 2.12 6.82
CA ILE A 70 -9.46 3.56 6.90
C ILE A 70 -9.91 3.98 5.51
N VAL A 71 -11.07 4.65 5.45
CA VAL A 71 -11.67 5.04 4.17
C VAL A 71 -11.60 6.57 4.03
N THR A 72 -11.09 7.02 2.89
CA THR A 72 -11.07 8.45 2.54
C THR A 72 -11.64 8.61 1.13
N HIS A 73 -11.99 9.84 0.77
CA HIS A 73 -12.54 10.15 -0.53
C HIS A 73 -11.77 11.30 -1.17
N GLY A 74 -11.72 11.32 -2.50
CA GLY A 74 -11.10 12.41 -3.22
C GLY A 74 -10.48 11.97 -4.53
N ALA A 75 -9.73 12.87 -5.15
CA ALA A 75 -9.09 12.64 -6.44
C ALA A 75 -8.03 11.55 -6.34
N VAL A 76 -7.98 10.69 -7.34
CA VAL A 76 -7.08 9.54 -7.38
C VAL A 76 -5.62 9.97 -7.28
N ASN A 77 -5.21 10.98 -8.04
CA ASN A 77 -3.80 11.40 -8.04
C ASN A 77 -3.36 11.91 -6.67
N ASP A 78 -4.24 12.64 -5.98
CA ASP A 78 -3.96 13.12 -4.63
C ASP A 78 -3.83 11.96 -3.65
N ALA A 79 -4.73 10.97 -3.76
CA ALA A 79 -4.71 9.80 -2.89
C ALA A 79 -3.47 8.95 -3.11
N MET A 80 -3.07 8.74 -4.37
CA MET A 80 -1.86 7.98 -4.68
C MET A 80 -0.61 8.69 -4.17
N TYR A 81 -0.54 10.01 -4.37
CA TYR A 81 0.58 10.80 -3.87
C TYR A 81 0.69 10.71 -2.35
N ALA A 82 -0.45 10.85 -1.66
CA ALA A 82 -0.48 10.77 -0.20
C ALA A 82 -0.05 9.38 0.30
N ALA A 83 -0.49 8.31 -0.38
CA ALA A 83 -0.11 6.94 -0.02
C ALA A 83 1.40 6.73 -0.17
N GLU A 84 1.98 7.15 -1.29
CA GLU A 84 3.41 7.04 -1.50
C GLU A 84 4.20 7.84 -0.47
N ALA A 85 3.77 9.07 -0.18
CA ALA A 85 4.43 9.93 0.81
C ALA A 85 4.40 9.30 2.20
N LYS A 86 3.27 8.70 2.58
CA LYS A 86 3.12 8.04 3.86
C LYS A 86 4.08 6.85 4.01
N ILE A 87 4.21 6.05 2.95
CA ILE A 87 5.14 4.92 2.94
C ILE A 87 6.59 5.42 2.98
N ARG A 88 6.96 6.37 2.12
CA ARG A 88 8.34 6.86 2.06
C ARG A 88 8.78 7.54 3.34
N GLY A 89 7.88 8.30 3.98
CA GLY A 89 8.20 9.01 5.21
C GLY A 89 8.02 8.20 6.48
N GLY A 90 7.29 7.09 6.44
CA GLY A 90 6.90 6.37 7.64
C GLY A 90 7.10 4.87 7.63
N TRP A 91 7.76 4.32 6.59
CA TRP A 91 7.85 2.87 6.44
C TRP A 91 8.46 2.15 7.66
N SER A 92 9.48 2.74 8.28
CA SER A 92 10.15 2.05 9.40
C SER A 92 9.24 1.98 10.62
N ASP A 93 8.45 3.02 10.87
CA ASP A 93 7.46 3.00 11.97
C ASP A 93 6.32 2.03 11.65
N ILE A 94 5.89 1.97 10.39
CA ILE A 94 4.87 1.04 9.95
C ILE A 94 5.34 -0.41 10.16
N VAL A 95 6.56 -0.72 9.74
CA VAL A 95 7.13 -2.07 9.90
C VAL A 95 7.27 -2.42 11.37
N ARG A 96 7.74 -1.48 12.19
CA ARG A 96 7.89 -1.72 13.63
C ARG A 96 6.54 -2.00 14.29
N SER A 97 5.51 -1.23 13.92
CA SER A 97 4.15 -1.44 14.44
C SER A 97 3.63 -2.83 14.07
N TRP A 98 3.85 -3.24 12.82
CA TRP A 98 3.44 -4.55 12.34
C TRP A 98 4.16 -5.68 13.10
N GLU A 99 5.46 -5.53 13.32
CA GLU A 99 6.24 -6.55 14.03
C GLU A 99 5.85 -6.65 15.50
N ASN A 100 5.60 -5.51 16.15
CA ASN A 100 5.28 -5.46 17.58
C ASN A 100 3.90 -6.04 17.89
N ALA A 101 3.03 -6.14 16.91
CA ALA A 101 1.69 -6.68 17.08
C ALA A 101 1.64 -8.22 16.95
N ARG A 102 2.78 -8.85 16.74
CA ARG A 102 2.86 -10.31 16.50
C ARG A 102 2.96 -11.08 17.79
#